data_baedbd0b0c2ef112cabde49e2f11fa8d
#
_entry.id   baedbd0b0c2ef112cabde49e2f11fa8d
#
_cell.length_a   1.000
_cell.length_b   1.000
_cell.length_c   1.000
_cell.angle_alpha   90.00
_cell.angle_beta   90.00
_cell.angle_gamma   90.00
#
_symmetry.space_group_name_H-M   'P 1'
#
loop_
_entity.id
_entity.type
_entity.pdbx_description
1 polymer ?
#
loop_
_entity_poly.entity_id
_entity_poly.type
_entity_poly.pdbx_seq_one_letter_code
_entity_poly.pdbx_strand_id
1 'polypeptide(L)'
;VCNSMLAEDVSPDRLSKAKQMLSKLTDGFSNDKVGLIVFAGDAFTQLPITSDYVSAKMFLSSINPSMVSTQGTAIGAAINLAMRSFTPSETSDKAIILITDGENHEDDAVKAAAAAAEKGIHVNIVGMGDPKGSPIPVDGSNNYMKDKDGNVVITKLNEEMCQEIAAAGHGT
;
A
#
# COMPACT_ATOMS: atom_id res chain seq x y z
N VAL A 1 0.11 3.66 4.41
CA VAL A 1 -0.34 3.47 5.82
C VAL A 1 -0.79 4.79 6.45
N CYS A 2 -1.70 5.50 5.77
CA CYS A 2 -2.40 6.63 6.36
C CYS A 2 -3.43 6.17 7.41
N ASN A 3 -4.05 7.12 8.10
CA ASN A 3 -5.05 6.79 9.12
C ASN A 3 -6.30 6.09 8.55
N SER A 4 -6.61 6.23 7.25
CA SER A 4 -7.69 5.51 6.58
C SER A 4 -7.55 3.99 6.66
N MET A 5 -6.31 3.49 6.79
CA MET A 5 -6.04 2.06 6.97
C MET A 5 -6.45 1.51 8.35
N LEU A 6 -6.87 2.37 9.28
CA LEU A 6 -7.45 1.96 10.57
C LEU A 6 -8.97 1.73 10.48
N ALA A 7 -9.62 2.02 9.36
CA ALA A 7 -11.03 1.76 9.16
C ALA A 7 -11.35 0.27 9.31
N GLU A 8 -12.51 -0.04 9.92
CA GLU A 8 -12.92 -1.39 10.34
C GLU A 8 -13.99 -1.99 9.39
N ASP A 9 -14.11 -1.46 8.19
CA ASP A 9 -14.98 -2.02 7.14
C ASP A 9 -14.47 -3.35 6.57
N VAL A 10 -13.20 -3.65 6.86
CA VAL A 10 -12.56 -4.96 6.61
C VAL A 10 -12.04 -5.49 7.94
N SER A 11 -12.49 -6.66 8.36
CA SER A 11 -12.16 -7.21 9.68
C SER A 11 -10.73 -7.76 9.78
N PRO A 12 -9.98 -7.45 10.87
CA PRO A 12 -10.34 -6.59 12.00
C PRO A 12 -10.26 -5.09 11.68
N ASP A 13 -9.35 -4.67 10.85
CA ASP A 13 -9.16 -3.36 10.21
C ASP A 13 -8.38 -3.55 8.91
N ARG A 14 -8.36 -2.53 8.04
CA ARG A 14 -7.70 -2.61 6.72
C ARG A 14 -6.21 -2.95 6.84
N LEU A 15 -5.48 -2.30 7.75
CA LEU A 15 -4.04 -2.52 7.94
C LEU A 15 -3.73 -3.93 8.44
N SER A 16 -4.45 -4.40 9.45
CA SER A 16 -4.29 -5.74 10.00
C SER A 16 -4.60 -6.80 8.95
N LYS A 17 -5.63 -6.59 8.13
CA LYS A 17 -5.96 -7.46 7.01
C LYS A 17 -4.87 -7.50 5.96
N ALA A 18 -4.33 -6.32 5.58
CA ALA A 18 -3.21 -6.21 4.65
C ALA A 18 -1.98 -6.98 5.15
N LYS A 19 -1.62 -6.83 6.41
CA LYS A 19 -0.52 -7.58 7.04
C LYS A 19 -0.73 -9.09 7.00
N GLN A 20 -1.94 -9.57 7.31
CA GLN A 20 -2.28 -10.99 7.24
C GLN A 20 -2.15 -11.55 5.81
N MET A 21 -2.63 -10.80 4.81
CA MET A 21 -2.53 -11.20 3.41
C MET A 21 -1.08 -11.27 2.94
N LEU A 22 -0.27 -10.24 3.23
CA LEU A 22 1.15 -10.21 2.87
C LEU A 22 1.96 -11.30 3.59
N SER A 23 1.66 -11.56 4.86
CA SER A 23 2.29 -12.65 5.60
C SER A 23 2.02 -14.01 4.96
N LYS A 24 0.76 -14.27 4.57
CA LYS A 24 0.39 -15.51 3.86
C LYS A 24 1.03 -15.61 2.47
N LEU A 25 1.11 -14.49 1.75
CA LEU A 25 1.78 -14.46 0.45
C LEU A 25 3.26 -14.83 0.60
N THR A 26 3.92 -14.30 1.63
CA THR A 26 5.33 -14.62 1.93
C THR A 26 5.55 -16.10 2.26
N ASP A 27 4.55 -16.82 2.79
CA ASP A 27 4.64 -18.26 3.04
C ASP A 27 4.76 -19.10 1.75
N GLY A 28 4.28 -18.57 0.63
CA GLY A 28 4.37 -19.22 -0.68
C GLY A 28 5.68 -19.00 -1.43
N PHE A 29 6.55 -18.12 -0.94
CA PHE A 29 7.81 -17.81 -1.59
C PHE A 29 8.88 -18.88 -1.30
N SER A 30 9.70 -19.19 -2.30
CA SER A 30 10.79 -20.16 -2.15
C SER A 30 12.13 -19.63 -2.65
N ASN A 31 12.17 -19.02 -3.81
CA ASN A 31 13.36 -18.44 -4.43
C ASN A 31 13.18 -16.96 -4.77
N ASP A 32 12.13 -16.36 -4.26
CA ASP A 32 11.81 -14.97 -4.51
C ASP A 32 12.59 -14.05 -3.57
N LYS A 33 12.75 -12.80 -3.99
CA LYS A 33 13.25 -11.73 -3.12
C LYS A 33 12.13 -10.73 -2.87
N VAL A 34 12.04 -10.26 -1.66
CA VAL A 34 11.00 -9.31 -1.23
C VAL A 34 11.61 -8.04 -0.67
N GLY A 35 11.01 -6.93 -0.98
CA GLY A 35 11.26 -5.65 -0.33
C GLY A 35 9.95 -5.09 0.21
N LEU A 36 10.02 -4.21 1.19
CA LEU A 36 8.86 -3.61 1.82
C LEU A 36 8.98 -2.10 1.81
N ILE A 37 8.01 -1.45 1.18
CA ILE A 37 7.87 0.00 1.12
C ILE A 37 6.62 0.40 1.87
N VAL A 38 6.74 1.40 2.72
CA VAL A 38 5.64 2.02 3.43
C VAL A 38 5.45 3.42 2.86
N PHE A 39 4.20 3.80 2.63
CA PHE A 39 3.89 5.12 2.10
C PHE A 39 2.64 5.73 2.75
N ALA A 40 2.60 7.05 2.74
CA ALA A 40 1.48 7.90 3.07
C ALA A 40 1.61 9.18 2.22
N GLY A 41 1.78 10.37 2.80
CA GLY A 41 2.13 11.59 2.03
C GLY A 41 3.53 11.55 1.39
N ASP A 42 4.37 10.60 1.79
CA ASP A 42 5.67 10.28 1.20
C ASP A 42 5.90 8.76 1.25
N ALA A 43 6.94 8.25 0.59
CA ALA A 43 7.27 6.83 0.53
C ALA A 43 8.70 6.56 1.02
N PHE A 44 8.88 5.49 1.79
CA PHE A 44 10.19 5.09 2.29
C PHE A 44 10.34 3.56 2.33
N THR A 45 11.59 3.10 2.18
CA THR A 45 11.92 1.69 2.26
C THR A 45 11.96 1.23 3.70
N GLN A 46 11.05 0.35 4.08
CA GLN A 46 11.03 -0.30 5.39
C GLN A 46 11.97 -1.50 5.44
N LEU A 47 12.06 -2.24 4.34
CA LEU A 47 12.98 -3.35 4.17
C LEU A 47 13.52 -3.34 2.74
N PRO A 48 14.84 -3.25 2.52
CA PRO A 48 15.44 -3.47 1.21
C PRO A 48 15.17 -4.88 0.67
N ILE A 49 15.28 -5.06 -0.64
CA ILE A 49 15.04 -6.36 -1.28
C ILE A 49 15.98 -7.42 -0.71
N THR A 50 15.41 -8.51 -0.19
CA THR A 50 16.11 -9.59 0.49
C THR A 50 15.40 -10.92 0.29
N SER A 51 16.10 -12.04 0.50
CA SER A 51 15.52 -13.39 0.61
C SER A 51 15.24 -13.81 2.07
N ASP A 52 15.47 -12.94 3.04
CA ASP A 52 15.17 -13.19 4.45
C ASP A 52 13.68 -12.92 4.76
N TYR A 53 12.86 -13.95 4.57
CA TYR A 53 11.41 -13.87 4.81
C TYR A 53 11.04 -13.73 6.29
N VAL A 54 11.92 -14.17 7.20
CA VAL A 54 11.71 -14.00 8.65
C VAL A 54 11.78 -12.52 9.01
N SER A 55 12.83 -11.85 8.57
CA SER A 55 12.94 -10.40 8.71
C SER A 55 11.80 -9.66 8.01
N ALA A 56 11.39 -10.10 6.81
CA ALA A 56 10.28 -9.49 6.09
C ALA A 56 8.98 -9.52 6.89
N LYS A 57 8.63 -10.66 7.50
CA LYS A 57 7.46 -10.78 8.36
C LYS A 57 7.56 -9.96 9.65
N MET A 58 8.75 -9.90 10.24
CA MET A 58 9.01 -9.09 11.43
C MET A 58 8.77 -7.60 11.13
N PHE A 59 9.37 -7.08 10.05
CA PHE A 59 9.17 -5.69 9.65
C PHE A 59 7.73 -5.40 9.25
N LEU A 60 7.06 -6.32 8.54
CA LEU A 60 5.64 -6.21 8.20
C LEU A 60 4.77 -6.07 9.45
N SER A 61 5.03 -6.87 10.48
CA SER A 61 4.26 -6.84 11.74
C SER A 61 4.41 -5.51 12.49
N SER A 62 5.56 -4.86 12.39
CA SER A 62 5.87 -3.61 13.08
C SER A 62 5.22 -2.36 12.46
N ILE A 63 4.71 -2.46 11.23
CA ILE A 63 4.11 -1.32 10.52
C ILE A 63 2.88 -0.81 11.29
N ASN A 64 2.82 0.49 11.46
CA ASN A 64 1.67 1.20 12.03
C ASN A 64 1.60 2.64 11.48
N PRO A 65 0.45 3.31 11.54
CA PRO A 65 0.29 4.66 10.98
C PRO A 65 1.16 5.74 11.64
N SER A 66 1.61 5.53 12.88
CA SER A 66 2.47 6.49 13.57
C SER A 66 3.92 6.52 13.04
N MET A 67 4.29 5.58 12.18
CA MET A 67 5.62 5.56 11.52
C MET A 67 5.77 6.65 10.46
N VAL A 68 4.67 7.21 9.97
CA VAL A 68 4.68 8.25 8.94
C VAL A 68 4.39 9.61 9.58
N SER A 69 5.27 10.57 9.34
CA SER A 69 5.12 11.93 9.86
C SER A 69 4.14 12.77 9.03
N THR A 70 4.02 12.47 7.74
CA THR A 70 3.17 13.19 6.79
C THR A 70 2.01 12.31 6.37
N GLN A 71 0.79 12.71 6.74
CA GLN A 71 -0.42 12.05 6.26
C GLN A 71 -0.66 12.43 4.79
N GLY A 72 -1.36 11.59 4.07
CA GLY A 72 -1.63 11.73 2.63
C GLY A 72 -1.49 10.38 1.95
N THR A 73 -1.58 10.37 0.61
CA THR A 73 -1.49 9.14 -0.18
C THR A 73 -0.72 9.42 -1.46
N ALA A 74 0.60 9.21 -1.44
CA ALA A 74 1.50 9.39 -2.56
C ALA A 74 1.81 8.04 -3.22
N ILE A 75 0.87 7.50 -3.99
CA ILE A 75 0.98 6.19 -4.63
C ILE A 75 2.10 6.21 -5.69
N GLY A 76 2.18 7.25 -6.50
CA GLY A 76 3.21 7.38 -7.53
C GLY A 76 4.62 7.44 -6.93
N ALA A 77 4.81 8.12 -5.79
CA ALA A 77 6.08 8.12 -5.08
C ALA A 77 6.48 6.70 -4.62
N ALA A 78 5.52 5.92 -4.11
CA ALA A 78 5.76 4.53 -3.71
C ALA A 78 6.16 3.64 -4.90
N ILE A 79 5.45 3.73 -6.03
CA ILE A 79 5.79 2.99 -7.26
C ILE A 79 7.18 3.39 -7.76
N ASN A 80 7.49 4.69 -7.81
CA ASN A 80 8.79 5.19 -8.24
C ASN A 80 9.93 4.73 -7.31
N LEU A 81 9.69 4.68 -6.01
CA LEU A 81 10.67 4.14 -5.05
C LEU A 81 10.88 2.63 -5.26
N ALA A 82 9.80 1.87 -5.47
CA ALA A 82 9.88 0.44 -5.77
C ALA A 82 10.68 0.17 -7.05
N MET A 83 10.42 0.91 -8.13
CA MET A 83 11.18 0.79 -9.38
C MET A 83 12.70 0.99 -9.18
N ARG A 84 13.08 1.96 -8.35
CA ARG A 84 14.49 2.24 -8.05
C ARG A 84 15.13 1.19 -7.13
N SER A 85 14.33 0.41 -6.42
CA SER A 85 14.80 -0.62 -5.49
C SER A 85 15.19 -1.92 -6.20
N PHE A 86 14.71 -2.15 -7.43
CA PHE A 86 15.07 -3.33 -8.21
C PHE A 86 16.46 -3.17 -8.83
N THR A 87 17.22 -4.25 -8.85
CA THR A 87 18.53 -4.31 -9.51
C THR A 87 18.36 -4.40 -11.03
N PRO A 88 19.02 -3.53 -11.82
CA PRO A 88 18.82 -3.50 -13.29
C PRO A 88 19.27 -4.77 -14.03
N SER A 89 20.24 -5.49 -13.48
CA SER A 89 20.91 -6.63 -14.15
C SER A 89 20.25 -7.99 -13.89
N GLU A 90 19.13 -8.05 -13.16
CA GLU A 90 18.48 -9.31 -12.85
C GLU A 90 17.61 -9.78 -14.02
N THR A 91 17.72 -11.07 -14.34
CA THR A 91 16.87 -11.75 -15.33
C THR A 91 15.52 -12.19 -14.75
N SER A 92 15.31 -11.97 -13.46
CA SER A 92 14.07 -12.34 -12.77
C SER A 92 12.94 -11.38 -13.10
N ASP A 93 11.74 -11.92 -13.17
CA ASP A 93 10.53 -11.11 -13.28
C ASP A 93 10.35 -10.23 -12.05
N LYS A 94 9.79 -9.03 -12.28
CA LYS A 94 9.61 -8.02 -11.26
C LYS A 94 8.16 -7.63 -11.14
N ALA A 95 7.66 -7.63 -9.91
CA ALA A 95 6.30 -7.20 -9.62
C ALA A 95 6.24 -6.30 -8.40
N ILE A 96 5.35 -5.34 -8.44
CA ILE A 96 4.95 -4.50 -7.31
C ILE A 96 3.56 -4.96 -6.91
N ILE A 97 3.36 -5.23 -5.63
CA ILE A 97 2.05 -5.47 -5.03
C ILE A 97 1.72 -4.25 -4.18
N LEU A 98 0.81 -3.45 -4.65
CA LEU A 98 0.35 -2.23 -4.00
C LEU A 98 -0.94 -2.52 -3.23
N ILE A 99 -0.94 -2.24 -1.93
CA ILE A 99 -2.13 -2.35 -1.08
C ILE A 99 -2.56 -0.95 -0.67
N THR A 100 -3.75 -0.55 -1.07
CA THR A 100 -4.27 0.80 -0.88
C THR A 100 -5.80 0.81 -0.87
N ASP A 101 -6.40 1.88 -0.34
CA ASP A 101 -7.82 2.20 -0.53
C ASP A 101 -8.08 2.98 -1.83
N GLY A 102 -7.03 3.25 -2.61
CA GLY A 102 -7.14 3.94 -3.90
C GLY A 102 -7.37 5.44 -3.78
N GLU A 103 -7.48 6.00 -2.59
CA GLU A 103 -7.46 7.46 -2.42
C GLU A 103 -6.06 7.97 -2.75
N ASN A 104 -5.93 8.79 -3.80
CA ASN A 104 -4.67 9.39 -4.23
C ASN A 104 -4.88 10.89 -4.43
N HIS A 105 -4.15 11.69 -3.67
CA HIS A 105 -4.32 13.13 -3.65
C HIS A 105 -3.03 13.91 -3.93
N GLU A 106 -1.89 13.22 -4.00
CA GLU A 106 -0.57 13.86 -3.95
C GLU A 106 0.21 13.80 -5.27
N ASP A 107 -0.07 12.80 -6.14
CA ASP A 107 0.76 12.55 -7.33
C ASP A 107 0.03 11.80 -8.45
N ASP A 108 0.73 11.61 -9.59
CA ASP A 108 0.22 10.87 -10.76
C ASP A 108 0.59 9.38 -10.66
N ALA A 109 -0.23 8.61 -9.95
CA ALA A 109 -0.05 7.19 -9.75
C ALA A 109 -0.16 6.38 -11.05
N VAL A 110 -1.07 6.74 -11.94
CA VAL A 110 -1.30 6.06 -13.23
C VAL A 110 -0.06 6.18 -14.12
N LYS A 111 0.53 7.37 -14.19
CA LYS A 111 1.76 7.60 -14.93
C LYS A 111 2.95 6.84 -14.35
N ALA A 112 3.05 6.76 -13.03
CA ALA A 112 4.10 5.98 -12.37
C ALA A 112 3.95 4.47 -12.67
N ALA A 113 2.72 3.94 -12.69
CA ALA A 113 2.44 2.56 -13.05
C ALA A 113 2.78 2.26 -14.51
N ALA A 114 2.42 3.14 -15.44
CA ALA A 114 2.80 3.02 -16.84
C ALA A 114 4.33 2.99 -17.02
N ALA A 115 5.06 3.87 -16.33
CA ALA A 115 6.53 3.89 -16.36
C ALA A 115 7.16 2.61 -15.78
N ALA A 116 6.50 1.96 -14.81
CA ALA A 116 6.92 0.66 -14.32
C ALA A 116 6.71 -0.44 -15.37
N ALA A 117 5.56 -0.45 -16.03
CA ALA A 117 5.25 -1.40 -17.08
C ALA A 117 6.24 -1.30 -18.28
N GLU A 118 6.61 -0.09 -18.69
CA GLU A 118 7.64 0.13 -19.72
C GLU A 118 9.00 -0.50 -19.37
N LYS A 119 9.29 -0.69 -18.07
CA LYS A 119 10.50 -1.35 -17.57
C LYS A 119 10.30 -2.85 -17.30
N GLY A 120 9.17 -3.42 -17.72
CA GLY A 120 8.86 -4.82 -17.48
C GLY A 120 8.50 -5.15 -16.03
N ILE A 121 8.05 -4.16 -15.26
CA ILE A 121 7.64 -4.33 -13.86
C ILE A 121 6.12 -4.28 -13.79
N HIS A 122 5.49 -5.37 -13.38
CA HIS A 122 4.03 -5.43 -13.23
C HIS A 122 3.58 -4.77 -11.92
N VAL A 123 2.53 -3.94 -11.99
CA VAL A 123 1.94 -3.29 -10.81
C VAL A 123 0.58 -3.92 -10.53
N ASN A 124 0.53 -4.80 -9.53
CA ASN A 124 -0.72 -5.44 -9.08
C ASN A 124 -1.27 -4.68 -7.88
N ILE A 125 -2.59 -4.55 -7.81
CA ILE A 125 -3.25 -3.77 -6.77
C ILE A 125 -4.21 -4.64 -5.96
N VAL A 126 -4.14 -4.46 -4.66
CA VAL A 126 -5.13 -4.98 -3.71
C VAL A 126 -5.85 -3.79 -3.08
N GLY A 127 -7.06 -3.55 -3.54
CA GLY A 127 -7.96 -2.53 -2.96
C GLY A 127 -8.43 -2.95 -1.56
N MET A 128 -8.31 -2.06 -0.59
CA MET A 128 -8.72 -2.28 0.79
C MET A 128 -9.79 -1.28 1.21
N GLY A 129 -10.98 -1.76 1.51
CA GLY A 129 -12.08 -0.97 2.03
C GLY A 129 -13.43 -1.26 1.37
N ASP A 130 -14.48 -0.62 1.87
CA ASP A 130 -15.82 -0.65 1.29
C ASP A 130 -16.02 0.61 0.42
N PRO A 131 -16.48 0.48 -0.83
CA PRO A 131 -16.85 1.63 -1.67
C PRO A 131 -17.95 2.53 -1.05
N LYS A 132 -18.76 1.97 -0.15
CA LYS A 132 -19.79 2.74 0.59
C LYS A 132 -19.17 3.70 1.60
N GLY A 133 -17.97 3.40 2.07
CA GLY A 133 -17.24 4.19 3.04
C GLY A 133 -17.42 3.77 4.49
N SER A 134 -16.41 4.09 5.28
CA SER A 134 -16.37 3.80 6.72
C SER A 134 -15.71 4.95 7.48
N PRO A 135 -16.14 5.23 8.72
CA PRO A 135 -15.44 6.18 9.56
C PRO A 135 -14.11 5.63 10.02
N ILE A 136 -13.16 6.52 10.29
CA ILE A 136 -11.84 6.17 10.80
C ILE A 136 -11.87 6.24 12.33
N PRO A 137 -11.68 5.12 13.06
CA PRO A 137 -11.68 5.12 14.52
C PRO A 137 -10.42 5.82 15.07
N VAL A 138 -10.58 6.47 16.23
CA VAL A 138 -9.49 7.08 16.99
C VAL A 138 -9.39 6.35 18.32
N ASP A 139 -8.19 5.82 18.62
CA ASP A 139 -7.84 5.19 19.91
C ASP A 139 -8.72 4.02 20.37
N GLY A 140 -9.26 3.22 19.45
CA GLY A 140 -10.03 2.01 19.79
C GLY A 140 -11.32 2.27 20.58
N SER A 141 -11.83 3.49 20.57
CA SER A 141 -13.05 3.92 21.20
C SER A 141 -14.13 4.23 20.14
N ASN A 142 -15.39 4.41 20.57
CA ASN A 142 -16.47 4.89 19.69
C ASN A 142 -16.27 6.33 19.18
N ASN A 143 -15.04 6.82 19.21
CA ASN A 143 -14.67 8.13 18.69
C ASN A 143 -14.09 7.96 17.27
N TYR A 144 -14.51 8.83 16.38
CA TYR A 144 -14.08 8.84 15.00
C TYR A 144 -13.32 10.12 14.67
N MET A 145 -12.39 10.00 13.71
CA MET A 145 -11.65 11.14 13.19
C MET A 145 -12.62 12.20 12.65
N LYS A 146 -12.34 13.46 12.98
CA LYS A 146 -13.14 14.60 12.52
C LYS A 146 -12.29 15.55 11.69
N ASP A 147 -12.94 16.18 10.71
CA ASP A 147 -12.34 17.25 9.94
C ASP A 147 -12.29 18.59 10.74
N LYS A 148 -11.80 19.64 10.10
CA LYS A 148 -11.68 20.96 10.71
C LYS A 148 -13.03 21.58 11.11
N ASP A 149 -14.11 21.13 10.48
CA ASP A 149 -15.47 21.60 10.71
C ASP A 149 -16.24 20.73 11.72
N GLY A 150 -15.56 19.68 12.25
CA GLY A 150 -16.11 18.77 13.26
C GLY A 150 -16.94 17.62 12.70
N ASN A 151 -16.98 17.43 11.38
CA ASN A 151 -17.67 16.31 10.74
C ASN A 151 -16.81 15.05 10.80
N VAL A 152 -17.45 13.89 10.92
CA VAL A 152 -16.77 12.60 10.89
C VAL A 152 -16.18 12.38 9.50
N VAL A 153 -14.88 12.05 9.45
CA VAL A 153 -14.18 11.72 8.21
C VAL A 153 -14.56 10.31 7.77
N ILE A 154 -15.07 10.19 6.55
CA ILE A 154 -15.42 8.91 5.91
C ILE A 154 -14.40 8.62 4.83
N THR A 155 -13.71 7.49 4.93
CA THR A 155 -12.81 6.97 3.90
C THR A 155 -13.51 5.90 3.07
N LYS A 156 -13.24 5.86 1.76
CA LYS A 156 -13.88 4.94 0.81
C LYS A 156 -12.83 4.24 -0.04
N LEU A 157 -13.12 3.02 -0.46
CA LEU A 157 -12.34 2.40 -1.52
C LEU A 157 -12.64 3.08 -2.86
N ASN A 158 -11.61 3.59 -3.51
CA ASN A 158 -11.68 4.12 -4.88
C ASN A 158 -11.31 3.00 -5.87
N GLU A 159 -12.28 2.18 -6.23
CA GLU A 159 -12.08 1.05 -7.15
C GLU A 159 -11.64 1.51 -8.54
N GLU A 160 -12.16 2.63 -9.04
CA GLU A 160 -11.82 3.17 -10.36
C GLU A 160 -10.33 3.50 -10.45
N MET A 161 -9.80 4.23 -9.47
CA MET A 161 -8.37 4.54 -9.38
C MET A 161 -7.51 3.27 -9.28
N CYS A 162 -7.92 2.29 -8.49
CA CYS A 162 -7.22 1.01 -8.40
C CYS A 162 -7.16 0.30 -9.74
N GLN A 163 -8.26 0.27 -10.49
CA GLN A 163 -8.34 -0.36 -11.82
C GLN A 163 -7.49 0.39 -12.84
N GLU A 164 -7.50 1.72 -12.85
CA GLU A 164 -6.68 2.54 -13.74
C GLU A 164 -5.18 2.31 -13.52
N ILE A 165 -4.74 2.28 -12.26
CA ILE A 165 -3.33 2.03 -11.91
C ILE A 165 -2.92 0.61 -12.31
N ALA A 166 -3.75 -0.41 -12.02
CA ALA A 166 -3.49 -1.80 -12.39
C ALA A 166 -3.40 -1.97 -13.90
N ALA A 167 -4.33 -1.39 -14.66
CA ALA A 167 -4.33 -1.44 -16.12
C ALA A 167 -3.09 -0.77 -16.70
N ALA A 168 -2.71 0.42 -16.23
CA ALA A 168 -1.51 1.12 -16.66
C ALA A 168 -0.22 0.37 -16.32
N GLY A 169 -0.22 -0.34 -15.19
CA GLY A 169 0.91 -1.15 -14.71
C GLY A 169 0.99 -2.57 -15.29
N HIS A 170 0.15 -2.92 -16.28
CA HIS A 170 0.03 -4.27 -16.85
C HIS A 170 -0.17 -5.37 -15.78
N GLY A 171 -0.83 -5.03 -14.69
CA GLY A 171 -1.16 -5.92 -13.57
C GLY A 171 -2.66 -6.19 -13.42
N THR A 172 -3.06 -6.64 -12.24
CA THR A 172 -4.45 -6.95 -11.87
C THR A 172 -4.83 -6.29 -10.54
#